data_58c09dba580d953d3b336f0f18e30d24
#
_entry.id   58c09dba580d953d3b336f0f18e30d24
#
_cell.length_a   1.000
_cell.length_b   1.000
_cell.length_c   1.000
_cell.angle_alpha   90.00
_cell.angle_beta   90.00
_cell.angle_gamma   90.00
#
_symmetry.space_group_name_H-M   'P 1'
#
loop_
_entity.id
_entity.type
_entity.pdbx_description
1 polymer ?
#
loop_
_entity_poly.entity_id
_entity_poly.type
_entity_poly.pdbx_seq_one_letter_code
_entity_poly.pdbx_strand_id
1 'polypeptide(L)'
;MAISHDPWVWAAALLTLAVYSFLYRDNPFYRFAEHLYIGVANGYILYFIIWQQIVVPLIYDPLKALFISPFHAKELLIIPPLILSIMMLGRISPRHAWLSRWPMAYVMGMGAGLAIPAYFQTNIFKQIEGTIISIPPATIEIVTTYYLNKLLVLIIVTCVLLFFYFSREHKGALGKATMLGRWFLMLGFGAAFGYTVMARVSLLIGRLDFLLHTWLGIH
;
A
#
# COMPACT_ATOMS: atom_id res chain seq x y z
N MET A 1 -13.13 -33.43 -20.06
CA MET A 1 -11.95 -32.59 -20.20
C MET A 1 -12.13 -31.70 -21.42
N ALA A 2 -12.42 -30.43 -21.23
CA ALA A 2 -12.50 -29.46 -22.33
C ALA A 2 -11.43 -28.40 -22.08
N ILE A 3 -10.35 -28.46 -22.83
CA ILE A 3 -9.28 -27.44 -22.82
C ILE A 3 -9.90 -26.13 -23.30
N SER A 4 -9.61 -25.04 -22.61
CA SER A 4 -10.10 -23.72 -22.99
C SER A 4 -9.63 -23.34 -24.39
N HIS A 5 -10.54 -22.89 -25.26
CA HIS A 5 -10.22 -22.38 -26.60
C HIS A 5 -9.99 -20.85 -26.63
N ASP A 6 -10.06 -20.20 -25.48
CA ASP A 6 -9.85 -18.75 -25.38
C ASP A 6 -8.35 -18.39 -25.43
N PRO A 7 -7.90 -17.58 -26.43
CA PRO A 7 -6.49 -17.20 -26.59
C PRO A 7 -5.94 -16.42 -25.40
N TRP A 8 -6.79 -15.68 -24.66
CA TRP A 8 -6.37 -14.96 -23.47
C TRP A 8 -6.02 -15.88 -22.29
N VAL A 9 -6.76 -16.99 -22.16
CA VAL A 9 -6.47 -18.01 -21.15
C VAL A 9 -5.14 -18.70 -21.45
N TRP A 10 -4.84 -18.97 -22.71
CA TRP A 10 -3.55 -19.51 -23.11
C TRP A 10 -2.38 -18.55 -22.86
N ALA A 11 -2.56 -17.27 -23.19
CA ALA A 11 -1.52 -16.26 -22.90
C ALA A 11 -1.26 -16.16 -21.39
N ALA A 12 -2.31 -16.15 -20.57
CA ALA A 12 -2.19 -16.11 -19.12
C ALA A 12 -1.52 -17.38 -18.56
N ALA A 13 -1.84 -18.56 -19.08
CA ALA A 13 -1.24 -19.82 -18.66
C ALA A 13 0.25 -19.88 -19.01
N LEU A 14 0.62 -19.50 -20.24
CA LEU A 14 2.03 -19.47 -20.69
C LEU A 14 2.86 -18.48 -19.87
N LEU A 15 2.34 -17.28 -19.60
CA LEU A 15 3.02 -16.31 -18.75
C LEU A 15 3.16 -16.81 -17.31
N THR A 16 2.15 -17.48 -16.77
CA THR A 16 2.22 -18.08 -15.43
C THR A 16 3.30 -19.15 -15.36
N LEU A 17 3.39 -20.02 -16.36
CA LEU A 17 4.43 -21.04 -16.44
C LEU A 17 5.82 -20.43 -16.64
N ALA A 18 5.93 -19.37 -17.45
CA ALA A 18 7.17 -18.62 -17.61
C ALA A 18 7.66 -18.01 -16.29
N VAL A 19 6.75 -17.44 -15.47
CA VAL A 19 7.09 -16.94 -14.14
C VAL A 19 7.50 -18.09 -13.20
N TYR A 20 6.80 -19.22 -13.21
CA TYR A 20 7.16 -20.38 -12.39
C TYR A 20 8.48 -21.04 -12.77
N SER A 21 8.96 -20.86 -14.00
CA SER A 21 10.26 -21.37 -14.42
C SER A 21 11.43 -20.84 -13.58
N PHE A 22 11.24 -19.69 -12.91
CA PHE A 22 12.20 -19.12 -11.95
C PHE A 22 12.47 -20.05 -10.75
N LEU A 23 11.50 -20.88 -10.35
CA LEU A 23 11.70 -21.82 -9.25
C LEU A 23 12.87 -22.81 -9.51
N TYR A 24 13.11 -23.11 -10.77
CA TYR A 24 14.20 -24.03 -11.15
C TYR A 24 15.52 -23.29 -11.39
N ARG A 25 15.50 -22.25 -12.24
CA ARG A 25 16.66 -21.43 -12.59
C ARG A 25 16.24 -20.14 -13.28
N ASP A 26 17.09 -19.12 -13.19
CA ASP A 26 16.93 -17.90 -13.98
C ASP A 26 17.02 -18.21 -15.48
N ASN A 27 15.92 -17.99 -16.20
CA ASN A 27 15.75 -18.33 -17.61
C ASN A 27 15.34 -17.11 -18.43
N PRO A 28 15.66 -17.04 -19.73
CA PRO A 28 15.24 -15.94 -20.59
C PRO A 28 13.71 -15.80 -20.67
N PHE A 29 12.94 -16.88 -20.51
CA PHE A 29 11.47 -16.86 -20.47
C PHE A 29 10.95 -16.12 -19.23
N TYR A 30 11.55 -16.35 -18.07
CA TYR A 30 11.24 -15.62 -16.86
C TYR A 30 11.54 -14.12 -17.01
N ARG A 31 12.72 -13.75 -17.53
CA ARG A 31 13.10 -12.35 -17.76
C ARG A 31 12.15 -11.65 -18.73
N PHE A 32 11.71 -12.33 -19.77
CA PHE A 32 10.70 -11.78 -20.68
C PHE A 32 9.38 -11.52 -19.97
N ALA A 33 8.85 -12.48 -19.20
CA ALA A 33 7.62 -12.34 -18.46
C ALA A 33 7.72 -11.24 -17.38
N GLU A 34 8.87 -11.14 -16.70
CA GLU A 34 9.16 -10.10 -15.72
C GLU A 34 9.16 -8.69 -16.35
N HIS A 35 9.89 -8.49 -17.44
CA HIS A 35 9.94 -7.21 -18.15
C HIS A 35 8.58 -6.83 -18.71
N LEU A 36 7.83 -7.79 -19.22
CA LEU A 36 6.47 -7.56 -19.70
C LEU A 36 5.53 -7.15 -18.57
N TYR A 37 5.58 -7.85 -17.44
CA TYR A 37 4.78 -7.49 -16.26
C TYR A 37 5.12 -6.10 -15.72
N ILE A 38 6.41 -5.80 -15.53
CA ILE A 38 6.87 -4.49 -15.06
C ILE A 38 6.47 -3.40 -16.05
N GLY A 39 6.65 -3.64 -17.36
CA GLY A 39 6.30 -2.68 -18.40
C GLY A 39 4.80 -2.38 -18.45
N VAL A 40 3.97 -3.41 -18.43
CA VAL A 40 2.49 -3.25 -18.44
C VAL A 40 2.01 -2.59 -17.15
N ALA A 41 2.50 -3.02 -15.98
CA ALA A 41 2.10 -2.44 -14.71
C ALA A 41 2.47 -0.97 -14.61
N ASN A 42 3.72 -0.61 -14.94
CA ASN A 42 4.17 0.78 -14.93
C ASN A 42 3.45 1.61 -15.99
N GLY A 43 3.24 1.09 -17.19
CA GLY A 43 2.49 1.77 -18.25
C GLY A 43 1.05 2.07 -17.85
N TYR A 44 0.38 1.11 -17.23
CA TYR A 44 -0.98 1.30 -16.72
C TYR A 44 -1.06 2.35 -15.61
N ILE A 45 -0.16 2.26 -14.61
CA ILE A 45 -0.10 3.22 -13.50
C ILE A 45 0.21 4.63 -14.04
N LEU A 46 1.17 4.73 -14.95
CA LEU A 46 1.59 6.00 -15.55
C LEU A 46 0.44 6.63 -16.36
N TYR A 47 -0.26 5.82 -17.18
CA TYR A 47 -1.43 6.26 -17.91
C TYR A 47 -2.54 6.74 -16.96
N PHE A 48 -2.86 5.95 -15.93
CA PHE A 48 -3.90 6.30 -14.96
C PHE A 48 -3.58 7.59 -14.20
N ILE A 49 -2.34 7.73 -13.69
CA ILE A 49 -1.91 8.93 -12.97
C ILE A 49 -1.86 10.14 -13.90
N ILE A 50 -1.24 10.01 -15.08
CA ILE A 50 -1.10 11.15 -15.99
C ILE A 50 -2.46 11.56 -16.53
N TRP A 51 -3.25 10.62 -17.01
CA TRP A 51 -4.50 10.95 -17.69
C TRP A 51 -5.58 11.37 -16.70
N GLN A 52 -5.91 10.55 -15.71
CA GLN A 52 -7.03 10.80 -14.81
C GLN A 52 -6.72 11.78 -13.68
N GLN A 53 -5.50 11.84 -13.20
CA GLN A 53 -5.16 12.71 -12.06
C GLN A 53 -4.47 14.00 -12.45
N ILE A 54 -3.85 14.09 -13.63
CA ILE A 54 -3.15 15.29 -14.09
C ILE A 54 -3.86 15.92 -15.29
N VAL A 55 -4.03 15.20 -16.39
CA VAL A 55 -4.54 15.78 -17.64
C VAL A 55 -6.00 16.20 -17.52
N VAL A 56 -6.85 15.32 -16.99
CA VAL A 56 -8.28 15.63 -16.87
C VAL A 56 -8.53 16.77 -15.87
N PRO A 57 -8.15 16.71 -14.59
CA PRO A 57 -8.50 17.74 -13.62
C PRO A 57 -7.66 19.02 -13.72
N LEU A 58 -6.40 18.95 -14.18
CA LEU A 58 -5.55 20.14 -14.27
C LEU A 58 -5.55 20.84 -15.63
N ILE A 59 -5.82 20.14 -16.71
CA ILE A 59 -5.74 20.70 -18.06
C ILE A 59 -7.11 20.71 -18.73
N TYR A 60 -7.79 19.55 -18.80
CA TYR A 60 -9.02 19.41 -19.58
C TYR A 60 -10.21 20.14 -18.92
N ASP A 61 -10.46 19.93 -17.63
CA ASP A 61 -11.60 20.54 -16.93
C ASP A 61 -11.49 22.07 -16.84
N PRO A 62 -10.33 22.66 -16.50
CA PRO A 62 -10.18 24.10 -16.45
C PRO A 62 -10.15 24.76 -17.83
N LEU A 63 -9.56 24.08 -18.83
CA LEU A 63 -9.59 24.58 -20.20
C LEU A 63 -11.03 24.62 -20.72
N LYS A 64 -11.82 23.58 -20.40
CA LYS A 64 -13.24 23.52 -20.74
C LYS A 64 -14.04 24.57 -19.97
N ALA A 65 -13.74 24.81 -18.71
CA ALA A 65 -14.35 25.86 -17.91
C ALA A 65 -14.03 27.26 -18.43
N LEU A 66 -12.79 27.52 -18.90
CA LEU A 66 -12.36 28.76 -19.49
C LEU A 66 -13.14 29.11 -20.81
N PHE A 67 -13.53 28.06 -21.55
CA PHE A 67 -14.32 28.26 -22.80
C PHE A 67 -15.84 28.38 -22.56
N ILE A 68 -16.35 27.89 -21.40
CA ILE A 68 -17.79 27.81 -21.12
C ILE A 68 -18.26 28.85 -20.11
N SER A 69 -17.39 29.31 -19.19
CA SER A 69 -17.77 30.23 -18.11
C SER A 69 -16.92 31.49 -18.07
N PRO A 70 -17.45 32.65 -17.63
CA PRO A 70 -16.66 33.84 -17.41
C PRO A 70 -15.65 33.63 -16.29
N PHE A 71 -14.46 34.17 -16.46
CA PHE A 71 -13.25 34.10 -15.67
C PHE A 71 -13.52 34.08 -14.15
N HIS A 72 -13.34 32.92 -13.52
CA HIS A 72 -13.42 32.80 -12.06
C HIS A 72 -12.01 32.71 -11.46
N ALA A 73 -11.79 33.40 -10.33
CA ALA A 73 -10.50 33.44 -9.64
C ALA A 73 -9.93 32.03 -9.26
N LYS A 74 -10.78 31.00 -9.22
CA LYS A 74 -10.37 29.62 -8.98
C LYS A 74 -9.54 29.01 -10.12
N GLU A 75 -9.75 29.51 -11.35
CA GLU A 75 -9.03 29.01 -12.54
C GLU A 75 -7.58 29.54 -12.57
N LEU A 76 -7.32 30.68 -11.92
CA LEU A 76 -5.98 31.24 -11.76
C LEU A 76 -5.07 30.36 -10.88
N LEU A 77 -5.64 29.50 -10.02
CA LEU A 77 -4.90 28.58 -9.16
C LEU A 77 -4.16 27.47 -9.94
N ILE A 78 -4.44 27.29 -11.23
CA ILE A 78 -3.79 26.32 -12.10
C ILE A 78 -2.43 26.79 -12.60
N ILE A 79 -2.22 28.09 -12.65
CA ILE A 79 -0.99 28.69 -13.19
C ILE A 79 0.26 28.21 -12.42
N PRO A 80 0.30 28.22 -11.06
CA PRO A 80 1.48 27.76 -10.32
C PRO A 80 1.88 26.29 -10.60
N PRO A 81 0.98 25.29 -10.56
CA PRO A 81 1.35 23.92 -10.86
C PRO A 81 1.73 23.71 -12.33
N LEU A 82 1.13 24.47 -13.26
CA LEU A 82 1.51 24.41 -14.67
C LEU A 82 2.93 24.92 -14.89
N ILE A 83 3.31 26.05 -14.28
CA ILE A 83 4.67 26.59 -14.35
C ILE A 83 5.66 25.58 -13.76
N LEU A 84 5.38 25.00 -12.59
CA LEU A 84 6.23 23.99 -11.96
C LEU A 84 6.39 22.74 -12.84
N SER A 85 5.33 22.31 -13.52
CA SER A 85 5.36 21.18 -14.46
C SER A 85 6.28 21.46 -15.66
N ILE A 86 6.18 22.67 -16.25
CA ILE A 86 7.05 23.09 -17.36
C ILE A 86 8.51 23.16 -16.89
N MET A 87 8.77 23.72 -15.70
CA MET A 87 10.11 23.76 -15.12
C MET A 87 10.69 22.37 -14.89
N MET A 88 9.84 21.36 -14.54
CA MET A 88 10.25 19.96 -14.38
C MET A 88 10.73 19.36 -15.71
N LEU A 89 10.10 19.71 -16.85
CA LEU A 89 10.53 19.29 -18.18
C LEU A 89 11.92 19.81 -18.55
N GLY A 90 12.37 20.90 -17.93
CA GLY A 90 13.73 21.42 -18.08
C GLY A 90 14.84 20.41 -17.74
N ARG A 91 14.51 19.32 -17.00
CA ARG A 91 15.43 18.23 -16.70
C ARG A 91 15.91 17.44 -17.91
N ILE A 92 15.15 17.46 -19.00
CA ILE A 92 15.50 16.76 -20.26
C ILE A 92 16.76 17.40 -20.89
N SER A 93 16.95 18.71 -20.70
CA SER A 93 18.13 19.42 -21.22
C SER A 93 19.17 19.64 -20.13
N PRO A 94 20.44 19.20 -20.30
CA PRO A 94 21.51 19.41 -19.29
C PRO A 94 21.73 20.87 -18.94
N ARG A 95 21.51 21.78 -19.89
CA ARG A 95 21.71 23.23 -19.71
C ARG A 95 20.65 23.86 -18.79
N HIS A 96 19.43 23.33 -18.78
CA HIS A 96 18.28 23.86 -18.02
C HIS A 96 17.93 22.99 -16.80
N ALA A 97 18.70 21.94 -16.52
CA ALA A 97 18.45 20.99 -15.43
C ALA A 97 18.39 21.67 -14.04
N TRP A 98 19.04 22.82 -13.83
CA TRP A 98 18.97 23.57 -12.59
C TRP A 98 17.55 24.08 -12.27
N LEU A 99 16.73 24.34 -13.27
CA LEU A 99 15.35 24.80 -13.13
C LEU A 99 14.47 23.77 -12.44
N SER A 100 14.72 22.48 -12.65
CA SER A 100 13.96 21.39 -12.05
C SER A 100 14.16 21.25 -10.53
N ARG A 101 15.14 21.94 -9.95
CA ARG A 101 15.36 21.92 -8.48
C ARG A 101 14.19 22.55 -7.71
N TRP A 102 13.57 23.59 -8.26
CA TRP A 102 12.44 24.27 -7.64
C TRP A 102 11.20 23.38 -7.51
N PRO A 103 10.68 22.77 -8.60
CA PRO A 103 9.55 21.88 -8.48
C PRO A 103 9.88 20.61 -7.65
N MET A 104 11.10 20.07 -7.73
CA MET A 104 11.51 18.96 -6.89
C MET A 104 11.49 19.34 -5.39
N ALA A 105 12.04 20.49 -5.02
CA ALA A 105 12.01 20.98 -3.64
C ALA A 105 10.56 21.19 -3.16
N TYR A 106 9.70 21.73 -4.02
CA TYR A 106 8.28 21.91 -3.71
C TYR A 106 7.57 20.56 -3.46
N VAL A 107 7.73 19.60 -4.36
CA VAL A 107 7.10 18.27 -4.25
C VAL A 107 7.61 17.52 -3.00
N MET A 108 8.93 17.55 -2.76
CA MET A 108 9.50 16.91 -1.58
C MET A 108 9.07 17.60 -0.28
N GLY A 109 9.04 18.95 -0.27
CA GLY A 109 8.60 19.72 0.89
C GLY A 109 7.12 19.52 1.20
N MET A 110 6.25 19.57 0.20
CA MET A 110 4.81 19.28 0.33
C MET A 110 4.60 17.82 0.74
N GLY A 111 5.26 16.88 0.08
CA GLY A 111 5.15 15.46 0.38
C GLY A 111 5.55 15.15 1.84
N ALA A 112 6.70 15.63 2.28
CA ALA A 112 7.15 15.45 3.66
C ALA A 112 6.23 16.19 4.67
N GLY A 113 5.84 17.42 4.35
CA GLY A 113 4.98 18.24 5.21
C GLY A 113 3.59 17.64 5.43
N LEU A 114 3.02 16.98 4.42
CA LEU A 114 1.72 16.29 4.53
C LEU A 114 1.86 14.86 5.08
N ALA A 115 2.93 14.15 4.71
CA ALA A 115 3.15 12.77 5.14
C ALA A 115 3.40 12.67 6.64
N ILE A 116 4.22 13.55 7.24
CA ILE A 116 4.55 13.48 8.65
C ILE A 116 3.29 13.57 9.53
N PRO A 117 2.42 14.59 9.44
CA PRO A 117 1.19 14.66 10.24
C PRO A 117 0.24 13.48 9.96
N ALA A 118 0.13 13.06 8.69
CA ALA A 118 -0.72 11.93 8.31
C ALA A 118 -0.24 10.61 8.94
N TYR A 119 1.06 10.35 8.95
CA TYR A 119 1.64 9.18 9.61
C TYR A 119 1.44 9.22 11.13
N PHE A 120 1.64 10.38 11.76
CA PHE A 120 1.37 10.53 13.20
C PHE A 120 -0.10 10.26 13.51
N GLN A 121 -1.00 10.84 12.72
CA GLN A 121 -2.43 10.67 12.94
C GLN A 121 -2.88 9.23 12.75
N THR A 122 -2.43 8.54 11.69
CA THR A 122 -2.88 7.17 11.39
C THR A 122 -2.18 6.11 12.22
N ASN A 123 -0.86 6.22 12.40
CA ASN A 123 -0.05 5.17 13.01
C ASN A 123 0.17 5.35 14.52
N ILE A 124 -0.06 6.54 15.05
CA ILE A 124 0.08 6.80 16.47
C ILE A 124 -1.26 7.13 17.10
N PHE A 125 -1.88 8.24 16.72
CA PHE A 125 -3.10 8.72 17.40
C PHE A 125 -4.28 7.77 17.23
N LYS A 126 -4.55 7.27 16.03
CA LYS A 126 -5.63 6.29 15.80
C LYS A 126 -5.35 4.95 16.46
N GLN A 127 -4.09 4.53 16.60
CA GLN A 127 -3.74 3.31 17.31
C GLN A 127 -3.95 3.48 18.83
N ILE A 128 -3.57 4.64 19.38
CA ILE A 128 -3.84 4.98 20.79
C ILE A 128 -5.35 5.07 21.03
N GLU A 129 -6.08 5.77 20.17
CA GLU A 129 -7.54 5.88 20.23
C GLU A 129 -8.20 4.49 20.18
N GLY A 130 -7.74 3.62 19.30
CA GLY A 130 -8.19 2.23 19.23
C GLY A 130 -7.92 1.41 20.49
N THR A 131 -6.93 1.80 21.30
CA THR A 131 -6.58 1.14 22.58
C THR A 131 -7.40 1.66 23.75
N ILE A 132 -7.86 2.93 23.69
CA ILE A 132 -8.68 3.55 24.73
C ILE A 132 -10.08 2.94 24.73
N ILE A 133 -10.59 2.71 25.94
CA ILE A 133 -11.94 2.18 26.14
C ILE A 133 -12.94 3.31 25.89
N SER A 134 -13.66 3.26 24.75
CA SER A 134 -14.78 4.16 24.47
C SER A 134 -16.11 3.48 24.83
N ILE A 135 -17.12 4.26 25.16
CA ILE A 135 -18.45 3.74 25.53
C ILE A 135 -19.15 3.25 24.25
N PRO A 136 -19.49 1.95 24.12
CA PRO A 136 -20.18 1.46 22.95
C PRO A 136 -21.67 1.83 22.96
N PRO A 137 -22.33 1.94 21.81
CA PRO A 137 -23.78 2.03 21.72
C PRO A 137 -24.43 0.71 22.18
N ALA A 138 -25.44 0.83 23.02
CA ALA A 138 -26.02 -0.14 23.91
C ALA A 138 -26.63 -1.42 23.28
N THR A 139 -26.02 -2.58 23.58
CA THR A 139 -26.73 -3.86 23.77
C THR A 139 -25.91 -4.70 24.77
N ILE A 140 -26.49 -5.24 25.83
CA ILE A 140 -25.79 -5.74 27.02
C ILE A 140 -24.79 -6.90 26.73
N GLU A 141 -25.11 -7.83 25.83
CA GLU A 141 -24.21 -8.95 25.46
C GLU A 141 -22.98 -8.50 24.65
N ILE A 142 -23.15 -7.57 23.74
CA ILE A 142 -22.09 -6.97 22.93
C ILE A 142 -21.17 -6.13 23.82
N VAL A 143 -21.70 -5.48 24.83
CA VAL A 143 -21.00 -4.63 25.80
C VAL A 143 -19.96 -5.44 26.58
N THR A 144 -20.32 -6.60 27.10
CA THR A 144 -19.39 -7.43 27.91
C THR A 144 -18.23 -7.94 27.09
N THR A 145 -18.46 -8.48 25.91
CA THR A 145 -17.41 -8.98 24.99
C THR A 145 -16.51 -7.82 24.52
N TYR A 146 -17.09 -6.65 24.25
CA TYR A 146 -16.35 -5.47 23.86
C TYR A 146 -15.38 -5.01 24.94
N TYR A 147 -15.83 -4.87 26.19
CA TYR A 147 -14.95 -4.44 27.29
C TYR A 147 -13.87 -5.46 27.60
N LEU A 148 -14.18 -6.76 27.57
CA LEU A 148 -13.17 -7.82 27.75
C LEU A 148 -12.07 -7.74 26.69
N ASN A 149 -12.44 -7.59 25.42
CA ASN A 149 -11.47 -7.45 24.33
C ASN A 149 -10.63 -6.19 24.48
N LYS A 150 -11.22 -5.07 24.83
CA LYS A 150 -10.50 -3.80 25.03
C LYS A 150 -9.56 -3.86 26.24
N LEU A 151 -10.00 -4.46 27.34
CA LEU A 151 -9.15 -4.68 28.51
C LEU A 151 -7.95 -5.56 28.17
N LEU A 152 -8.19 -6.64 27.43
CA LEU A 152 -7.13 -7.55 26.97
C LEU A 152 -6.12 -6.83 26.10
N VAL A 153 -6.57 -6.03 25.13
CA VAL A 153 -5.70 -5.19 24.28
C VAL A 153 -4.88 -4.22 25.13
N LEU A 154 -5.50 -3.54 26.11
CA LEU A 154 -4.82 -2.61 27.01
C LEU A 154 -3.72 -3.31 27.82
N ILE A 155 -4.01 -4.49 28.35
CA ILE A 155 -3.02 -5.30 29.10
C ILE A 155 -1.86 -5.70 28.19
N ILE A 156 -2.14 -6.20 26.98
CA ILE A 156 -1.11 -6.60 26.00
C ILE A 156 -0.22 -5.41 25.66
N VAL A 157 -0.81 -4.28 25.30
CA VAL A 157 -0.05 -3.08 24.93
C VAL A 157 0.82 -2.60 26.08
N THR A 158 0.27 -2.57 27.31
CA THR A 158 1.02 -2.18 28.51
C THR A 158 2.20 -3.13 28.77
N CYS A 159 1.98 -4.45 28.69
CA CYS A 159 3.04 -5.44 28.87
C CYS A 159 4.14 -5.31 27.81
N VAL A 160 3.77 -5.04 26.55
CA VAL A 160 4.72 -4.83 25.44
C VAL A 160 5.50 -3.54 25.64
N LEU A 161 4.86 -2.44 26.05
CA LEU A 161 5.55 -1.19 26.35
C LEU A 161 6.53 -1.35 27.51
N LEU A 162 6.16 -2.06 28.57
CA LEU A 162 7.05 -2.38 29.69
C LEU A 162 8.23 -3.24 29.25
N PHE A 163 8.04 -4.14 28.29
CA PHE A 163 9.15 -4.92 27.72
C PHE A 163 10.17 -4.04 27.03
N PHE A 164 9.75 -2.99 26.30
CA PHE A 164 10.66 -2.03 25.65
C PHE A 164 11.20 -0.95 26.59
N TYR A 165 10.78 -0.94 27.84
CA TYR A 165 11.28 0.03 28.81
C TYR A 165 12.60 -0.42 29.43
N PHE A 166 13.71 -0.10 28.79
CA PHE A 166 15.06 -0.54 29.17
C PHE A 166 15.71 0.26 30.31
N SER A 167 15.09 1.34 30.80
CA SER A 167 15.67 2.22 31.80
C SER A 167 15.70 1.62 33.23
N ARG A 168 14.99 0.51 33.48
CA ARG A 168 14.93 -0.16 34.78
C ARG A 168 15.22 -1.65 34.66
N GLU A 169 15.88 -2.20 35.68
CA GLU A 169 16.04 -3.66 35.79
C GLU A 169 14.69 -4.36 35.97
N HIS A 170 14.45 -5.37 35.17
CA HIS A 170 13.20 -6.15 35.14
C HIS A 170 13.19 -7.18 36.28
N LYS A 171 13.00 -6.76 37.56
CA LYS A 171 12.94 -7.62 38.75
C LYS A 171 11.53 -7.64 39.34
N GLY A 172 11.14 -8.75 39.98
CA GLY A 172 9.87 -8.90 40.69
C GLY A 172 8.65 -8.89 39.74
N ALA A 173 7.62 -8.10 40.10
CA ALA A 173 6.36 -8.00 39.33
C ALA A 173 6.58 -7.44 37.94
N LEU A 174 7.50 -6.46 37.79
CA LEU A 174 7.87 -5.89 36.47
C LEU A 174 8.48 -6.98 35.56
N GLY A 175 9.31 -7.87 36.09
CA GLY A 175 9.90 -8.99 35.35
C GLY A 175 8.84 -9.98 34.82
N LYS A 176 7.78 -10.24 35.60
CA LYS A 176 6.66 -11.07 35.11
C LYS A 176 5.87 -10.38 33.98
N ALA A 177 5.60 -9.10 34.10
CA ALA A 177 4.91 -8.33 33.07
C ALA A 177 5.71 -8.25 31.75
N THR A 178 7.03 -8.04 31.83
CA THR A 178 7.90 -8.02 30.67
C THR A 178 8.06 -9.40 30.03
N MET A 179 8.03 -10.48 30.81
CA MET A 179 8.00 -11.85 30.30
C MET A 179 6.72 -12.11 29.49
N LEU A 180 5.55 -11.71 30.01
CA LEU A 180 4.29 -11.76 29.26
C LEU A 180 4.35 -10.91 27.98
N GLY A 181 4.88 -9.70 28.04
CA GLY A 181 5.09 -8.84 26.88
C GLY A 181 5.91 -9.51 25.78
N ARG A 182 6.98 -10.23 26.15
CA ARG A 182 7.80 -11.03 25.22
C ARG A 182 6.98 -12.13 24.54
N TRP A 183 6.16 -12.86 25.31
CA TRP A 183 5.29 -13.89 24.77
C TRP A 183 4.28 -13.32 23.77
N PHE A 184 3.65 -12.20 24.10
CA PHE A 184 2.72 -11.53 23.19
C PHE A 184 3.42 -11.02 21.91
N LEU A 185 4.65 -10.53 22.01
CA LEU A 185 5.44 -10.13 20.84
C LEU A 185 5.76 -11.34 19.95
N MET A 186 6.21 -12.46 20.53
CA MET A 186 6.48 -13.67 19.76
C MET A 186 5.22 -14.18 19.05
N LEU A 187 4.08 -14.16 19.73
CA LEU A 187 2.80 -14.56 19.17
C LEU A 187 2.37 -13.61 18.05
N GLY A 188 2.51 -12.29 18.24
CA GLY A 188 2.19 -11.27 17.24
C GLY A 188 3.06 -11.39 15.99
N PHE A 189 4.37 -11.55 16.14
CA PHE A 189 5.27 -11.77 15.00
C PHE A 189 5.00 -13.10 14.29
N GLY A 190 4.74 -14.16 15.05
CA GLY A 190 4.36 -15.45 14.47
C GLY A 190 3.06 -15.39 13.68
N ALA A 191 2.04 -14.70 14.21
CA ALA A 191 0.78 -14.48 13.51
C ALA A 191 0.95 -13.62 12.26
N ALA A 192 1.71 -12.53 12.33
CA ALA A 192 2.00 -11.67 11.19
C ALA A 192 2.77 -12.43 10.09
N PHE A 193 3.76 -13.22 10.47
CA PHE A 193 4.49 -14.08 9.54
C PHE A 193 3.56 -15.14 8.91
N GLY A 194 2.76 -15.82 9.75
CA GLY A 194 1.78 -16.79 9.27
C GLY A 194 0.78 -16.19 8.30
N TYR A 195 0.29 -14.97 8.56
CA TYR A 195 -0.59 -14.25 7.65
C TYR A 195 0.06 -13.95 6.30
N THR A 196 1.32 -13.49 6.30
CA THR A 196 2.05 -13.21 5.05
C THR A 196 2.34 -14.48 4.24
N VAL A 197 2.68 -15.59 4.90
CA VAL A 197 2.87 -16.89 4.23
C VAL A 197 1.55 -17.40 3.67
N MET A 198 0.47 -17.36 4.48
CA MET A 198 -0.87 -17.79 4.05
C MET A 198 -1.36 -17.00 2.82
N ALA A 199 -1.14 -15.69 2.78
CA ALA A 199 -1.51 -14.86 1.64
C ALA A 199 -0.78 -15.30 0.35
N ARG A 200 0.52 -15.59 0.45
CA ARG A 200 1.32 -16.07 -0.70
C ARG A 200 0.92 -17.46 -1.15
N VAL A 201 0.67 -18.36 -0.20
CA VAL A 201 0.19 -19.73 -0.51
C VAL A 201 -1.20 -19.69 -1.13
N SER A 202 -2.08 -18.83 -0.66
CA SER A 202 -3.41 -18.64 -1.27
C SER A 202 -3.34 -18.15 -2.72
N LEU A 203 -2.42 -17.22 -3.01
CA LEU A 203 -2.16 -16.79 -4.39
C LEU A 203 -1.60 -17.93 -5.25
N LEU A 204 -0.69 -18.74 -4.71
CA LEU A 204 -0.15 -19.91 -5.40
C LEU A 204 -1.24 -20.93 -5.73
N ILE A 205 -2.09 -21.26 -4.75
CA ILE A 205 -3.22 -22.19 -4.93
C ILE A 205 -4.16 -21.66 -6.01
N GLY A 206 -4.52 -20.38 -5.97
CA GLY A 206 -5.38 -19.77 -6.98
C GLY A 206 -4.78 -19.80 -8.40
N ARG A 207 -3.45 -19.74 -8.52
CA ARG A 207 -2.78 -19.89 -9.83
C ARG A 207 -2.71 -21.34 -10.30
N LEU A 208 -2.50 -22.29 -9.39
CA LEU A 208 -2.57 -23.72 -9.72
C LEU A 208 -3.99 -24.14 -10.10
N ASP A 209 -4.99 -23.66 -9.38
CA ASP A 209 -6.40 -23.87 -9.69
C ASP A 209 -6.77 -23.36 -11.09
N PHE A 210 -6.31 -22.14 -11.42
CA PHE A 210 -6.46 -21.58 -12.76
C PHE A 210 -5.84 -22.48 -13.85
N LEU A 211 -4.62 -22.98 -13.64
CA LEU A 211 -3.93 -23.84 -14.58
C LEU A 211 -4.61 -25.21 -14.75
N LEU A 212 -5.13 -25.81 -13.66
CA LEU A 212 -5.73 -27.12 -13.68
C LEU A 212 -7.19 -27.06 -14.18
N HIS A 213 -8.01 -26.17 -13.62
CA HIS A 213 -9.45 -26.13 -13.91
C HIS A 213 -9.78 -25.23 -15.09
N THR A 214 -9.23 -24.02 -15.16
CA THR A 214 -9.62 -23.06 -16.21
C THR A 214 -8.90 -23.33 -17.54
N TRP A 215 -7.63 -23.70 -17.49
CA TRP A 215 -6.85 -23.95 -18.71
C TRP A 215 -6.95 -25.40 -19.18
N LEU A 216 -6.64 -26.37 -18.32
CA LEU A 216 -6.64 -27.80 -18.68
C LEU A 216 -8.02 -28.47 -18.57
N GLY A 217 -8.99 -27.85 -17.90
CA GLY A 217 -10.35 -28.39 -17.73
C GLY A 217 -10.41 -29.71 -16.95
N ILE A 218 -9.48 -29.91 -16.02
CA ILE A 218 -9.46 -31.08 -15.13
C ILE A 218 -10.41 -30.80 -13.97
N HIS A 219 -11.48 -31.54 -13.88
CA HIS A 219 -12.46 -31.48 -12.77
C HIS A 219 -12.24 -32.64 -11.82
#